data_6ed1b2d4f4d3fba5e4053bab2c2ec102
#
_entry.id   6ed1b2d4f4d3fba5e4053bab2c2ec102
#
_cell.length_a   1.000
_cell.length_b   1.000
_cell.length_c   1.000
_cell.angle_alpha   90.00
_cell.angle_beta   90.00
_cell.angle_gamma   90.00
#
_symmetry.space_group_name_H-M   'P 1'
#
loop_
_entity.id
_entity.type
_entity.pdbx_description
1 polymer ?
#
loop_
_entity_poly.entity_id
_entity_poly.type
_entity_poly.pdbx_seq_one_letter_code
_entity_poly.pdbx_strand_id
1 'polypeptide(L)'
;MTGVVLRAAGAVLIAIAPFAAHAGEPALQMAPLRAVVGSPPPQGSSAERDDLAVLNWLQRYRTPEQVASAWLLLDRNPLMFSRALGLDMGKSTPAITKGLSPLLALVDRATSDFKNTFRRPRPYVSHPQLKPCLPPESGFSFPSGHATWYAAAAELLSALVPERLERLQQVGNHGGAARTMCGVHYPSDVEAGLRLGRAAAAQILASPQWQMFRSDPAVQAEIELIRGVPSEALPQLVR
;
A
#
# COMPACT_ATOMS: atom_id res chain seq x y z
N MET A 1 -81.99 3.14 30.24
CA MET A 1 -80.84 2.27 30.58
C MET A 1 -80.01 2.10 29.28
N THR A 2 -79.05 2.97 29.12
CA THR A 2 -78.20 3.04 27.93
C THR A 2 -76.75 2.59 28.30
N GLY A 3 -76.40 1.38 27.80
CA GLY A 3 -75.06 0.82 28.01
C GLY A 3 -74.04 1.40 27.02
N VAL A 4 -72.97 1.97 27.59
CA VAL A 4 -71.85 2.44 26.82
C VAL A 4 -70.83 1.32 26.67
N VAL A 5 -70.55 0.94 25.40
CA VAL A 5 -69.50 -0.05 25.08
C VAL A 5 -68.16 0.70 24.86
N LEU A 6 -67.22 0.52 25.80
CA LEU A 6 -65.85 1.02 25.64
C LEU A 6 -65.10 0.07 24.70
N ARG A 7 -64.64 0.60 23.54
CA ARG A 7 -63.68 -0.09 22.67
C ARG A 7 -62.25 0.24 23.12
N ALA A 8 -61.52 -0.77 23.55
CA ALA A 8 -60.06 -0.66 23.82
C ALA A 8 -59.31 -0.67 22.49
N ALA A 9 -58.59 0.42 22.21
CA ALA A 9 -57.61 0.47 21.10
C ALA A 9 -56.29 -0.12 21.57
N GLY A 10 -55.96 -1.29 21.05
CA GLY A 10 -54.63 -1.91 21.28
C GLY A 10 -53.55 -1.21 20.42
N ALA A 11 -52.62 -0.50 21.06
CA ALA A 11 -51.43 -0.01 20.43
C ALA A 11 -50.42 -1.11 20.20
N VAL A 12 -50.17 -1.46 18.95
CA VAL A 12 -49.06 -2.37 18.57
C VAL A 12 -47.77 -1.58 18.61
N LEU A 13 -46.94 -1.77 19.62
CA LEU A 13 -45.59 -1.27 19.68
C LEU A 13 -44.71 -2.17 18.81
N ILE A 14 -44.36 -1.70 17.60
CA ILE A 14 -43.32 -2.29 16.79
C ILE A 14 -41.98 -1.89 17.39
N ALA A 15 -41.35 -2.84 18.10
CA ALA A 15 -39.99 -2.69 18.57
C ALA A 15 -39.02 -2.74 17.35
N ILE A 16 -38.55 -1.58 16.91
CA ILE A 16 -37.44 -1.48 15.97
C ILE A 16 -36.18 -1.80 16.75
N ALA A 17 -35.70 -3.05 16.65
CA ALA A 17 -34.39 -3.41 17.16
C ALA A 17 -33.32 -2.64 16.35
N PRO A 18 -32.37 -1.95 17.01
CA PRO A 18 -31.27 -1.35 16.29
C PRO A 18 -30.39 -2.45 15.71
N PHE A 19 -30.32 -2.55 14.39
CA PHE A 19 -29.33 -3.35 13.70
C PHE A 19 -27.97 -2.64 13.91
N ALA A 20 -27.34 -2.88 15.06
CA ALA A 20 -25.93 -2.57 15.26
C ALA A 20 -25.16 -3.59 14.42
N ALA A 21 -24.94 -3.29 13.15
CA ALA A 21 -23.91 -3.97 12.37
C ALA A 21 -22.59 -3.69 13.09
N HIS A 22 -22.11 -4.68 13.83
CA HIS A 22 -20.71 -4.73 14.23
C HIS A 22 -19.93 -4.82 12.93
N ALA A 23 -19.52 -3.67 12.37
CA ALA A 23 -18.51 -3.62 11.35
C ALA A 23 -17.24 -4.18 12.00
N GLY A 24 -16.97 -5.47 11.84
CA GLY A 24 -15.73 -6.09 12.26
C GLY A 24 -14.55 -5.25 11.78
N GLU A 25 -13.43 -5.25 12.50
CA GLU A 25 -12.23 -4.54 12.05
C GLU A 25 -11.96 -4.90 10.58
N PRO A 26 -11.65 -3.91 9.74
CA PRO A 26 -11.38 -4.16 8.34
C PRO A 26 -10.20 -5.14 8.24
N ALA A 27 -10.41 -6.25 7.55
CA ALA A 27 -9.39 -7.27 7.33
C ALA A 27 -9.33 -7.65 5.87
N LEU A 28 -8.11 -7.84 5.35
CA LEU A 28 -7.92 -8.34 4.00
C LEU A 28 -8.14 -9.86 3.95
N GLN A 29 -8.75 -10.34 2.88
CA GLN A 29 -8.92 -11.77 2.63
C GLN A 29 -7.59 -12.38 2.17
N MET A 30 -6.98 -13.19 3.04
CA MET A 30 -5.63 -13.71 2.82
C MET A 30 -5.53 -14.79 1.72
N ALA A 31 -6.59 -15.59 1.50
CA ALA A 31 -6.55 -16.66 0.51
C ALA A 31 -6.37 -16.15 -0.94
N PRO A 32 -7.14 -15.16 -1.43
CA PRO A 32 -6.87 -14.55 -2.73
C PRO A 32 -5.49 -13.89 -2.83
N LEU A 33 -5.02 -13.24 -1.76
CA LEU A 33 -3.69 -12.60 -1.74
C LEU A 33 -2.58 -13.65 -1.85
N ARG A 34 -2.72 -14.81 -1.21
CA ARG A 34 -1.76 -15.92 -1.29
C ARG A 34 -1.61 -16.43 -2.73
N ALA A 35 -2.71 -16.56 -3.46
CA ALA A 35 -2.68 -17.00 -4.86
C ALA A 35 -1.90 -16.03 -5.75
N VAL A 36 -2.01 -14.72 -5.49
CA VAL A 36 -1.33 -13.67 -6.27
C VAL A 36 0.16 -13.54 -5.91
N VAL A 37 0.49 -13.67 -4.63
CA VAL A 37 1.88 -13.53 -4.14
C VAL A 37 2.75 -14.70 -4.63
N GLY A 38 2.22 -15.92 -4.60
CA GLY A 38 2.98 -17.13 -4.89
C GLY A 38 3.98 -17.47 -3.79
N SER A 39 5.06 -18.16 -4.16
CA SER A 39 6.14 -18.56 -3.24
C SER A 39 7.48 -17.96 -3.69
N PRO A 40 8.42 -17.72 -2.76
CA PRO A 40 9.75 -17.29 -3.14
C PRO A 40 10.46 -18.40 -3.94
N PRO A 41 11.41 -18.04 -4.83
CA PRO A 41 12.26 -19.03 -5.49
C PRO A 41 12.92 -19.95 -4.47
N PRO A 42 12.92 -21.28 -4.71
CA PRO A 42 13.65 -22.21 -3.86
C PRO A 42 15.14 -21.90 -3.83
N GLN A 43 15.78 -22.11 -2.68
CA GLN A 43 17.22 -21.93 -2.54
C GLN A 43 17.97 -22.83 -3.55
N GLY A 44 18.97 -22.29 -4.22
CA GLY A 44 19.77 -22.99 -5.24
C GLY A 44 19.07 -23.18 -6.59
N SER A 45 17.83 -22.65 -6.77
CA SER A 45 17.13 -22.73 -8.06
C SER A 45 17.73 -21.78 -9.11
N SER A 46 17.37 -21.96 -10.40
CA SER A 46 17.74 -21.02 -11.46
C SER A 46 17.21 -19.62 -11.18
N ALA A 47 15.97 -19.53 -10.74
CA ALA A 47 15.34 -18.25 -10.43
C ALA A 47 16.04 -17.50 -9.28
N GLU A 48 16.55 -18.20 -8.25
CA GLU A 48 17.38 -17.53 -7.23
C GLU A 48 18.74 -17.10 -7.80
N ARG A 49 19.36 -17.89 -8.69
CA ARG A 49 20.60 -17.47 -9.37
C ARG A 49 20.40 -16.24 -10.24
N ASP A 50 19.25 -16.12 -10.92
CA ASP A 50 18.89 -14.93 -11.69
C ASP A 50 18.70 -13.71 -10.80
N ASP A 51 17.99 -13.86 -9.66
CA ASP A 51 17.88 -12.83 -8.62
C ASP A 51 19.27 -12.33 -8.19
N LEU A 52 20.19 -13.25 -7.90
CA LEU A 52 21.55 -12.93 -7.46
C LEU A 52 22.40 -12.28 -8.56
N ALA A 53 22.24 -12.70 -9.81
CA ALA A 53 22.92 -12.07 -10.94
C ALA A 53 22.53 -10.60 -11.07
N VAL A 54 21.24 -10.28 -10.92
CA VAL A 54 20.74 -8.90 -10.91
C VAL A 54 21.33 -8.11 -9.74
N LEU A 55 21.32 -8.66 -8.52
CA LEU A 55 21.86 -7.98 -7.33
C LEU A 55 23.36 -7.68 -7.46
N ASN A 56 24.15 -8.65 -7.96
CA ASN A 56 25.58 -8.45 -8.18
C ASN A 56 25.85 -7.39 -9.25
N TRP A 57 25.05 -7.37 -10.32
CA TRP A 57 25.15 -6.34 -11.36
C TRP A 57 24.83 -4.97 -10.80
N LEU A 58 23.70 -4.81 -10.09
CA LEU A 58 23.29 -3.55 -9.47
C LEU A 58 24.32 -3.06 -8.46
N GLN A 59 24.87 -3.94 -7.60
CA GLN A 59 25.91 -3.56 -6.65
C GLN A 59 27.16 -2.97 -7.34
N ARG A 60 27.50 -3.48 -8.53
CA ARG A 60 28.67 -3.03 -9.30
C ARG A 60 28.43 -1.71 -10.01
N TYR A 61 27.22 -1.47 -10.51
CA TYR A 61 26.93 -0.39 -11.45
C TYR A 61 26.00 0.69 -10.92
N ARG A 62 25.42 0.53 -9.73
CA ARG A 62 24.57 1.58 -9.12
C ARG A 62 25.36 2.87 -8.91
N THR A 63 24.75 4.00 -9.25
CA THR A 63 25.36 5.31 -9.11
C THR A 63 25.06 5.95 -7.75
N PRO A 64 25.85 6.96 -7.31
CA PRO A 64 25.54 7.72 -6.09
C PRO A 64 24.16 8.36 -6.11
N GLU A 65 23.70 8.83 -7.27
CA GLU A 65 22.36 9.44 -7.44
C GLU A 65 21.26 8.42 -7.22
N GLN A 66 21.42 7.21 -7.73
CA GLN A 66 20.48 6.10 -7.49
C GLN A 66 20.44 5.73 -6.01
N VAL A 67 21.58 5.71 -5.33
CA VAL A 67 21.65 5.48 -3.88
C VAL A 67 20.94 6.60 -3.13
N ALA A 68 21.20 7.87 -3.46
CA ALA A 68 20.53 9.00 -2.86
C ALA A 68 19.00 8.94 -3.06
N SER A 69 18.55 8.58 -4.28
CA SER A 69 17.13 8.38 -4.58
C SER A 69 16.51 7.27 -3.72
N ALA A 70 17.23 6.16 -3.48
CA ALA A 70 16.75 5.08 -2.62
C ALA A 70 16.60 5.52 -1.15
N TRP A 71 17.50 6.38 -0.67
CA TRP A 71 17.40 6.94 0.68
C TRP A 71 16.19 7.85 0.85
N LEU A 72 15.76 8.58 -0.18
CA LEU A 72 14.51 9.37 -0.14
C LEU A 72 13.27 8.49 0.04
N LEU A 73 13.33 7.22 -0.40
CA LEU A 73 12.22 6.25 -0.31
C LEU A 73 12.41 5.26 0.86
N LEU A 74 13.27 5.59 1.84
CA LEU A 74 13.54 4.73 2.98
C LEU A 74 12.29 4.56 3.85
N ASP A 75 11.53 5.63 4.05
CA ASP A 75 10.32 5.62 4.85
C ASP A 75 9.07 5.31 4.02
N ARG A 76 8.18 4.52 4.58
CA ARG A 76 6.84 4.28 4.03
C ARG A 76 5.89 5.38 4.50
N ASN A 77 5.87 6.47 3.74
CA ASN A 77 5.13 7.69 4.09
C ASN A 77 4.35 8.21 2.86
N PRO A 78 3.04 8.47 2.96
CA PRO A 78 2.25 9.06 1.87
C PRO A 78 2.83 10.37 1.32
N LEU A 79 3.57 11.13 2.12
CA LEU A 79 4.20 12.39 1.68
C LEU A 79 5.19 12.20 0.52
N MET A 80 5.68 10.98 0.31
CA MET A 80 6.55 10.64 -0.83
C MET A 80 5.86 10.82 -2.18
N PHE A 81 4.53 10.86 -2.20
CA PHE A 81 3.73 11.11 -3.40
C PHE A 81 3.48 12.60 -3.69
N SER A 82 3.95 13.52 -2.82
CA SER A 82 3.76 14.97 -2.98
C SER A 82 4.17 15.49 -4.36
N ARG A 83 5.33 15.05 -4.88
CA ARG A 83 5.79 15.43 -6.23
C ARG A 83 4.91 14.87 -7.35
N ALA A 84 4.35 13.68 -7.17
CA ALA A 84 3.45 13.10 -8.16
C ALA A 84 2.13 13.88 -8.23
N LEU A 85 1.65 14.39 -7.12
CA LEU A 85 0.44 15.19 -7.01
C LEU A 85 0.64 16.68 -7.31
N GLY A 86 1.89 17.16 -7.25
CA GLY A 86 2.25 18.56 -7.53
C GLY A 86 2.04 19.53 -6.37
N LEU A 87 1.88 19.02 -5.13
CA LEU A 87 1.69 19.82 -3.92
C LEU A 87 2.31 19.13 -2.69
N ASP A 88 2.48 19.87 -1.62
CA ASP A 88 2.93 19.32 -0.32
C ASP A 88 1.75 18.64 0.38
N MET A 89 1.71 17.32 0.36
CA MET A 89 0.64 16.53 0.98
C MET A 89 0.52 16.79 2.49
N GLY A 90 1.63 17.04 3.18
CA GLY A 90 1.63 17.28 4.62
C GLY A 90 0.88 18.55 5.01
N LYS A 91 0.92 19.56 4.14
CA LYS A 91 0.25 20.86 4.35
C LYS A 91 -1.11 20.91 3.68
N SER A 92 -1.23 20.40 2.47
CA SER A 92 -2.38 20.66 1.61
C SER A 92 -3.42 19.54 1.63
N THR A 93 -3.04 18.30 2.04
CA THR A 93 -3.94 17.15 2.03
C THR A 93 -3.87 16.30 3.31
N PRO A 94 -4.05 16.93 4.51
CA PRO A 94 -3.97 16.21 5.78
C PRO A 94 -5.08 15.18 5.96
N ALA A 95 -6.29 15.38 5.41
CA ALA A 95 -7.38 14.41 5.50
C ALA A 95 -7.08 13.16 4.68
N ILE A 96 -6.57 13.31 3.45
CA ILE A 96 -6.11 12.19 2.62
C ILE A 96 -4.97 11.45 3.33
N THR A 97 -3.94 12.17 3.80
CA THR A 97 -2.77 11.57 4.47
C THR A 97 -3.18 10.78 5.71
N LYS A 98 -4.04 11.35 6.56
CA LYS A 98 -4.54 10.70 7.79
C LYS A 98 -5.43 9.50 7.46
N GLY A 99 -6.33 9.63 6.48
CA GLY A 99 -7.29 8.58 6.13
C GLY A 99 -6.67 7.38 5.43
N LEU A 100 -5.56 7.56 4.69
CA LEU A 100 -4.81 6.46 4.09
C LEU A 100 -4.08 5.59 5.12
N SER A 101 -3.65 6.15 6.25
CA SER A 101 -2.82 5.44 7.24
C SER A 101 -3.45 4.14 7.74
N PRO A 102 -4.71 4.09 8.22
CA PRO A 102 -5.33 2.84 8.67
C PRO A 102 -5.52 1.83 7.54
N LEU A 103 -5.76 2.28 6.30
CA LEU A 103 -5.91 1.41 5.14
C LEU A 103 -4.56 0.76 4.77
N LEU A 104 -3.49 1.52 4.79
CA LEU A 104 -2.13 1.03 4.53
C LEU A 104 -1.62 0.13 5.67
N ALA A 105 -2.08 0.32 6.90
CA ALA A 105 -1.78 -0.58 8.01
C ALA A 105 -2.34 -2.01 7.78
N LEU A 106 -3.47 -2.16 7.04
CA LEU A 106 -3.97 -3.47 6.63
C LEU A 106 -2.95 -4.18 5.71
N VAL A 107 -2.38 -3.43 4.79
CA VAL A 107 -1.37 -3.92 3.84
C VAL A 107 -0.10 -4.37 4.57
N ASP A 108 0.33 -3.61 5.57
CA ASP A 108 1.49 -3.96 6.41
C ASP A 108 1.25 -5.24 7.22
N ARG A 109 0.06 -5.42 7.79
CA ARG A 109 -0.31 -6.66 8.51
C ARG A 109 -0.25 -7.87 7.57
N ALA A 110 -0.91 -7.79 6.41
CA ALA A 110 -0.89 -8.87 5.42
C ALA A 110 0.55 -9.21 4.97
N THR A 111 1.38 -8.20 4.73
CA THR A 111 2.80 -8.39 4.38
C THR A 111 3.56 -9.12 5.48
N SER A 112 3.33 -8.76 6.75
CA SER A 112 3.97 -9.38 7.90
C SER A 112 3.58 -10.86 8.04
N ASP A 113 2.32 -11.21 7.79
CA ASP A 113 1.83 -12.59 7.81
C ASP A 113 2.53 -13.43 6.73
N PHE A 114 2.70 -12.90 5.52
CA PHE A 114 3.46 -13.59 4.47
C PHE A 114 4.93 -13.74 4.83
N LYS A 115 5.57 -12.72 5.37
CA LYS A 115 6.96 -12.78 5.82
C LYS A 115 7.16 -13.89 6.87
N ASN A 116 6.26 -13.98 7.84
CA ASN A 116 6.29 -15.00 8.89
C ASN A 116 5.99 -16.40 8.35
N THR A 117 5.22 -16.53 7.26
CA THR A 117 4.94 -17.79 6.59
C THR A 117 6.16 -18.29 5.82
N PHE A 118 6.77 -17.46 4.98
CA PHE A 118 7.83 -17.89 4.08
C PHE A 118 9.24 -17.87 4.68
N ARG A 119 9.50 -16.98 5.63
CA ARG A 119 10.76 -16.85 6.37
C ARG A 119 12.01 -16.80 5.50
N ARG A 120 11.90 -16.24 4.29
CA ARG A 120 13.06 -16.12 3.38
C ARG A 120 14.11 -15.19 4.00
N PRO A 121 15.38 -15.62 4.15
CA PRO A 121 16.45 -14.74 4.59
C PRO A 121 16.69 -13.60 3.59
N ARG A 122 17.20 -12.47 4.08
CA ARG A 122 17.61 -11.34 3.22
C ARG A 122 18.81 -11.69 2.36
N PRO A 123 18.97 -11.04 1.17
CA PRO A 123 20.08 -11.32 0.26
C PRO A 123 21.44 -11.24 0.96
N TYR A 124 21.72 -10.18 1.71
CA TYR A 124 22.98 -9.95 2.40
C TYR A 124 23.20 -10.89 3.61
N VAL A 125 22.14 -11.56 4.10
CA VAL A 125 22.26 -12.59 5.15
C VAL A 125 22.71 -13.91 4.55
N SER A 126 22.11 -14.32 3.43
CA SER A 126 22.46 -15.57 2.74
C SER A 126 23.74 -15.44 1.89
N HIS A 127 24.06 -14.23 1.44
CA HIS A 127 25.16 -13.92 0.52
C HIS A 127 25.98 -12.73 1.05
N PRO A 128 26.92 -12.95 1.99
CA PRO A 128 27.67 -11.88 2.68
C PRO A 128 28.53 -11.00 1.77
N GLN A 129 28.79 -11.42 0.51
CA GLN A 129 29.45 -10.61 -0.50
C GLN A 129 28.57 -9.44 -1.01
N LEU A 130 27.25 -9.52 -0.83
CA LEU A 130 26.36 -8.43 -1.15
C LEU A 130 26.44 -7.35 -0.07
N LYS A 131 26.68 -6.12 -0.50
CA LYS A 131 26.82 -4.94 0.38
C LYS A 131 25.62 -4.01 0.13
N PRO A 132 24.60 -4.03 1.00
CA PRO A 132 23.44 -3.16 0.85
C PRO A 132 23.82 -1.69 0.96
N CYS A 133 23.15 -0.81 0.20
CA CYS A 133 23.33 0.64 0.28
C CYS A 133 22.27 1.34 1.12
N LEU A 134 21.36 0.60 1.70
CA LEU A 134 20.43 1.04 2.75
C LEU A 134 20.73 0.28 4.05
N PRO A 135 20.28 0.78 5.20
CA PRO A 135 20.46 0.08 6.47
C PRO A 135 19.89 -1.35 6.42
N PRO A 136 20.61 -2.34 6.99
CA PRO A 136 20.07 -3.68 7.14
C PRO A 136 18.78 -3.65 7.97
N GLU A 137 17.79 -4.40 7.51
CA GLU A 137 16.50 -4.54 8.19
C GLU A 137 16.46 -5.88 8.94
N SER A 138 15.88 -5.87 10.15
CA SER A 138 15.50 -7.08 10.87
C SER A 138 14.26 -7.70 10.21
N GLY A 139 14.19 -8.99 10.11
CA GLY A 139 13.03 -9.70 9.56
C GLY A 139 13.21 -10.18 8.12
N PHE A 140 12.23 -10.96 7.69
CA PHE A 140 12.30 -11.76 6.49
C PHE A 140 12.17 -10.95 5.19
N SER A 141 12.68 -11.52 4.11
CA SER A 141 12.79 -10.84 2.82
C SER A 141 11.49 -10.86 2.02
N PHE A 142 10.80 -12.00 1.94
CA PHE A 142 9.69 -12.22 1.01
C PHE A 142 8.31 -12.10 1.67
N PRO A 143 7.37 -11.35 1.05
CA PRO A 143 7.55 -10.38 -0.02
C PRO A 143 8.16 -9.07 0.49
N SER A 144 8.58 -8.17 -0.42
CA SER A 144 9.11 -6.86 -0.05
C SER A 144 8.03 -5.95 0.52
N GLY A 145 8.19 -5.52 1.79
CA GLY A 145 7.21 -4.65 2.46
C GLY A 145 7.13 -3.26 1.82
N HIS A 146 8.26 -2.68 1.41
CA HIS A 146 8.26 -1.39 0.71
C HIS A 146 7.54 -1.51 -0.64
N ALA A 147 7.87 -2.51 -1.45
CA ALA A 147 7.19 -2.71 -2.74
C ALA A 147 5.68 -2.87 -2.56
N THR A 148 5.25 -3.64 -1.55
CA THR A 148 3.83 -3.83 -1.24
C THR A 148 3.16 -2.52 -0.84
N TRP A 149 3.76 -1.79 0.09
CA TRP A 149 3.21 -0.56 0.61
C TRP A 149 3.12 0.54 -0.46
N TYR A 150 4.22 0.77 -1.21
CA TYR A 150 4.25 1.79 -2.25
C TYR A 150 3.30 1.49 -3.41
N ALA A 151 3.17 0.21 -3.81
CA ALA A 151 2.20 -0.20 -4.83
C ALA A 151 0.76 0.03 -4.35
N ALA A 152 0.43 -0.37 -3.11
CA ALA A 152 -0.91 -0.14 -2.56
C ALA A 152 -1.24 1.35 -2.43
N ALA A 153 -0.30 2.17 -1.93
CA ALA A 153 -0.48 3.61 -1.81
C ALA A 153 -0.71 4.28 -3.19
N ALA A 154 0.05 3.86 -4.21
CA ALA A 154 -0.13 4.35 -5.58
C ALA A 154 -1.52 4.02 -6.13
N GLU A 155 -2.01 2.79 -5.94
CA GLU A 155 -3.36 2.38 -6.38
C GLU A 155 -4.46 3.18 -5.67
N LEU A 156 -4.36 3.33 -4.33
CA LEU A 156 -5.34 4.08 -3.55
C LEU A 156 -5.37 5.56 -3.93
N LEU A 157 -4.22 6.19 -4.10
CA LEU A 157 -4.14 7.58 -4.55
C LEU A 157 -4.63 7.74 -5.99
N SER A 158 -4.33 6.79 -6.87
CA SER A 158 -4.82 6.80 -8.26
C SER A 158 -6.34 6.69 -8.34
N ALA A 159 -6.97 6.00 -7.41
CA ALA A 159 -8.43 5.92 -7.33
C ALA A 159 -9.08 7.24 -6.84
N LEU A 160 -8.34 8.12 -6.14
CA LEU A 160 -8.80 9.47 -5.77
C LEU A 160 -8.58 10.47 -6.92
N VAL A 161 -7.44 10.38 -7.60
CA VAL A 161 -7.01 11.33 -8.64
C VAL A 161 -6.49 10.59 -9.89
N PRO A 162 -7.40 9.99 -10.69
CA PRO A 162 -7.04 9.18 -11.84
C PRO A 162 -6.17 9.91 -12.87
N GLU A 163 -6.31 11.23 -12.97
CA GLU A 163 -5.52 12.10 -13.84
C GLU A 163 -4.03 12.15 -13.47
N ARG A 164 -3.64 11.62 -12.30
CA ARG A 164 -2.25 11.49 -11.83
C ARG A 164 -1.73 10.05 -11.87
N LEU A 165 -2.50 9.10 -12.43
CA LEU A 165 -2.23 7.65 -12.42
C LEU A 165 -0.78 7.32 -12.78
N GLU A 166 -0.29 7.77 -13.92
CA GLU A 166 1.06 7.41 -14.41
C GLU A 166 2.15 7.86 -13.44
N ARG A 167 2.02 9.07 -12.91
CA ARG A 167 2.98 9.64 -11.96
C ARG A 167 2.97 8.91 -10.62
N LEU A 168 1.78 8.57 -10.14
CA LEU A 168 1.59 7.82 -8.89
C LEU A 168 2.16 6.40 -9.01
N GLN A 169 1.90 5.72 -10.14
CA GLN A 169 2.45 4.41 -10.43
C GLN A 169 3.99 4.44 -10.57
N GLN A 170 4.55 5.50 -11.14
CA GLN A 170 6.01 5.67 -11.21
C GLN A 170 6.63 5.72 -9.81
N VAL A 171 6.07 6.49 -8.87
CA VAL A 171 6.52 6.53 -7.48
C VAL A 171 6.34 5.16 -6.80
N GLY A 172 5.18 4.51 -7.00
CA GLY A 172 4.88 3.18 -6.47
C GLY A 172 5.90 2.13 -6.88
N ASN A 173 6.23 2.07 -8.16
CA ASN A 173 7.22 1.14 -8.71
C ASN A 173 8.64 1.47 -8.23
N HIS A 174 8.99 2.75 -8.15
CA HIS A 174 10.31 3.19 -7.69
C HIS A 174 10.57 2.80 -6.23
N GLY A 175 9.55 2.90 -5.35
CA GLY A 175 9.65 2.47 -3.95
C GLY A 175 10.02 1.00 -3.80
N GLY A 176 9.55 0.14 -4.72
CA GLY A 176 9.97 -1.25 -4.82
C GLY A 176 11.37 -1.43 -5.41
N ALA A 177 11.63 -0.82 -6.58
CA ALA A 177 12.90 -0.94 -7.31
C ALA A 177 14.12 -0.51 -6.47
N ALA A 178 13.98 0.54 -5.67
CA ALA A 178 15.00 1.03 -4.75
C ALA A 178 15.51 -0.06 -3.78
N ARG A 179 14.67 -1.03 -3.43
CA ARG A 179 15.02 -2.11 -2.50
C ARG A 179 15.95 -3.14 -3.14
N THR A 180 15.66 -3.50 -4.40
CA THR A 180 16.54 -4.38 -5.19
C THR A 180 17.86 -3.68 -5.50
N MET A 181 17.81 -2.44 -5.96
CA MET A 181 18.98 -1.64 -6.33
C MET A 181 19.96 -1.51 -5.16
N CYS A 182 19.44 -1.38 -3.94
CA CYS A 182 20.28 -1.34 -2.73
C CYS A 182 20.59 -2.72 -2.11
N GLY A 183 20.17 -3.82 -2.72
CA GLY A 183 20.52 -5.17 -2.27
C GLY A 183 19.87 -5.62 -0.95
N VAL A 184 18.79 -4.95 -0.50
CA VAL A 184 18.07 -5.32 0.73
C VAL A 184 16.91 -6.30 0.49
N HIS A 185 16.54 -6.50 -0.79
CA HIS A 185 15.56 -7.47 -1.26
C HIS A 185 15.99 -8.09 -2.59
N TYR A 186 15.60 -9.34 -2.82
CA TYR A 186 15.72 -9.97 -4.13
C TYR A 186 14.70 -9.33 -5.12
N PRO A 187 15.00 -9.33 -6.45
CA PRO A 187 14.02 -8.95 -7.46
C PRO A 187 12.67 -9.63 -7.28
N SER A 188 12.67 -10.95 -7.09
CA SER A 188 11.46 -11.75 -6.87
C SER A 188 10.65 -11.34 -5.63
N ASP A 189 11.29 -10.85 -4.55
CA ASP A 189 10.59 -10.30 -3.38
C ASP A 189 9.84 -9.01 -3.74
N VAL A 190 10.47 -8.17 -4.57
CA VAL A 190 9.89 -6.89 -5.01
C VAL A 190 8.71 -7.13 -5.94
N GLU A 191 8.84 -8.02 -6.92
CA GLU A 191 7.75 -8.38 -7.82
C GLU A 191 6.55 -8.96 -7.07
N ALA A 192 6.78 -9.88 -6.13
CA ALA A 192 5.73 -10.43 -5.27
C ALA A 192 5.08 -9.32 -4.41
N GLY A 193 5.89 -8.40 -3.89
CA GLY A 193 5.41 -7.25 -3.15
C GLY A 193 4.53 -6.32 -3.98
N LEU A 194 4.91 -6.00 -5.21
CA LEU A 194 4.11 -5.19 -6.12
C LEU A 194 2.76 -5.86 -6.42
N ARG A 195 2.75 -7.19 -6.68
CA ARG A 195 1.50 -7.94 -6.88
C ARG A 195 0.62 -7.91 -5.64
N LEU A 196 1.20 -8.16 -4.46
CA LEU A 196 0.47 -8.10 -3.18
C LEU A 196 -0.14 -6.73 -2.94
N GLY A 197 0.63 -5.65 -3.14
CA GLY A 197 0.16 -4.29 -2.92
C GLY A 197 -1.04 -3.93 -3.79
N ARG A 198 -0.99 -4.25 -5.10
CA ARG A 198 -2.11 -4.04 -6.02
C ARG A 198 -3.34 -4.86 -5.64
N ALA A 199 -3.17 -6.13 -5.30
CA ALA A 199 -4.28 -7.00 -4.91
C ALA A 199 -4.90 -6.59 -3.56
N ALA A 200 -4.10 -6.15 -2.60
CA ALA A 200 -4.58 -5.62 -1.33
C ALA A 200 -5.35 -4.30 -1.54
N ALA A 201 -4.82 -3.39 -2.37
CA ALA A 201 -5.51 -2.16 -2.72
C ALA A 201 -6.86 -2.43 -3.40
N ALA A 202 -6.94 -3.42 -4.29
CA ALA A 202 -8.21 -3.79 -4.93
C ALA A 202 -9.28 -4.22 -3.90
N GLN A 203 -8.89 -4.97 -2.87
CA GLN A 203 -9.82 -5.32 -1.77
C GLN A 203 -10.21 -4.08 -0.95
N ILE A 204 -9.26 -3.20 -0.66
CA ILE A 204 -9.52 -1.95 0.07
C ILE A 204 -10.51 -1.08 -0.71
N LEU A 205 -10.29 -0.89 -2.02
CA LEU A 205 -11.15 -0.10 -2.90
C LEU A 205 -12.59 -0.61 -2.97
N ALA A 206 -12.79 -1.93 -2.79
CA ALA A 206 -14.11 -2.55 -2.73
C ALA A 206 -14.77 -2.47 -1.33
N SER A 207 -14.06 -1.98 -0.31
CA SER A 207 -14.53 -1.98 1.08
C SER A 207 -15.47 -0.81 1.41
N PRO A 208 -16.39 -0.97 2.38
CA PRO A 208 -17.18 0.13 2.92
C PRO A 208 -16.33 1.25 3.52
N GLN A 209 -15.19 0.91 4.14
CA GLN A 209 -14.25 1.87 4.74
C GLN A 209 -13.66 2.81 3.69
N TRP A 210 -13.32 2.29 2.52
CA TRP A 210 -12.88 3.12 1.38
C TRP A 210 -13.99 4.04 0.90
N GLN A 211 -15.23 3.55 0.80
CA GLN A 211 -16.36 4.39 0.37
C GLN A 211 -16.62 5.53 1.35
N MET A 212 -16.57 5.26 2.66
CA MET A 212 -16.67 6.31 3.68
C MET A 212 -15.53 7.32 3.57
N PHE A 213 -14.28 6.85 3.46
CA PHE A 213 -13.11 7.70 3.33
C PHE A 213 -13.19 8.61 2.09
N ARG A 214 -13.44 8.03 0.91
CA ARG A 214 -13.48 8.82 -0.32
C ARG A 214 -14.64 9.82 -0.39
N SER A 215 -15.75 9.57 0.33
CA SER A 215 -16.91 10.46 0.37
C SER A 215 -16.84 11.51 1.48
N ASP A 216 -15.80 11.51 2.31
CA ASP A 216 -15.57 12.53 3.33
C ASP A 216 -15.44 13.92 2.66
N PRO A 217 -16.21 14.94 3.08
CA PRO A 217 -16.14 16.28 2.49
C PRO A 217 -14.74 16.91 2.51
N ALA A 218 -13.94 16.65 3.56
CA ALA A 218 -12.57 17.15 3.64
C ALA A 218 -11.67 16.47 2.59
N VAL A 219 -11.81 15.15 2.40
CA VAL A 219 -11.11 14.40 1.36
C VAL A 219 -11.50 14.89 -0.03
N GLN A 220 -12.79 15.14 -0.28
CA GLN A 220 -13.27 15.68 -1.56
C GLN A 220 -12.71 17.09 -1.84
N ALA A 221 -12.67 17.96 -0.84
CA ALA A 221 -12.07 19.28 -0.99
C ALA A 221 -10.57 19.20 -1.32
N GLU A 222 -9.84 18.27 -0.69
CA GLU A 222 -8.41 18.06 -0.97
C GLU A 222 -8.16 17.45 -2.36
N ILE A 223 -9.04 16.58 -2.86
CA ILE A 223 -9.01 16.08 -4.24
C ILE A 223 -9.12 17.23 -5.23
N GLU A 224 -10.04 18.18 -4.99
CA GLU A 224 -10.18 19.36 -5.87
C GLU A 224 -8.94 20.27 -5.82
N LEU A 225 -8.27 20.41 -4.67
CA LEU A 225 -6.98 21.11 -4.59
C LEU A 225 -5.92 20.43 -5.48
N ILE A 226 -5.83 19.10 -5.47
CA ILE A 226 -4.89 18.37 -6.33
C ILE A 226 -5.24 18.58 -7.81
N ARG A 227 -6.51 18.50 -8.19
CA ARG A 227 -6.99 18.73 -9.56
C ARG A 227 -6.71 20.14 -10.05
N GLY A 228 -6.74 21.11 -9.16
CA GLY A 228 -6.42 22.51 -9.43
C GLY A 228 -4.96 22.77 -9.80
N VAL A 229 -4.04 21.81 -9.57
CA VAL A 229 -2.62 21.95 -9.98
C VAL A 229 -2.51 21.65 -11.48
N PRO A 230 -2.08 22.63 -12.32
CA PRO A 230 -1.94 22.42 -13.75
C PRO A 230 -0.89 21.38 -14.07
N SER A 231 -1.10 20.58 -15.12
CA SER A 231 -0.17 19.50 -15.48
C SER A 231 1.22 20.01 -15.86
N GLU A 232 1.31 21.19 -16.46
CA GLU A 232 2.55 21.88 -16.83
C GLU A 232 3.34 22.41 -15.63
N ALA A 233 2.68 22.59 -14.47
CA ALA A 233 3.33 23.02 -13.23
C ALA A 233 3.88 21.83 -12.39
N LEU A 234 3.63 20.59 -12.83
CA LEU A 234 4.08 19.43 -12.08
C LEU A 234 5.61 19.29 -12.10
N PRO A 235 6.26 19.12 -10.93
CA PRO A 235 7.70 18.94 -10.89
C PRO A 235 8.10 17.60 -11.53
N GLN A 236 9.32 17.52 -12.07
CA GLN A 236 9.86 16.25 -12.54
C GLN A 236 9.96 15.25 -11.38
N LEU A 237 9.58 14.00 -11.65
CA LEU A 237 9.82 12.91 -10.69
C LEU A 237 11.30 12.53 -10.73
N VAL A 238 11.83 12.17 -9.56
CA VAL A 238 13.19 11.63 -9.45
C VAL A 238 13.22 10.28 -10.18
N ARG A 239 14.16 10.11 -11.07
CA ARG A 239 14.39 8.88 -11.86
C ARG A 239 15.36 7.96 -11.15
#